data_c6605d10d98b3e6d17c6df0bea17db0b
#
_entry.id   c6605d10d98b3e6d17c6df0bea17db0b
#
_cell.length_a   1.000
_cell.length_b   1.000
_cell.length_c   1.000
_cell.angle_alpha   90.00
_cell.angle_beta   90.00
_cell.angle_gamma   90.00
#
_symmetry.space_group_name_H-M   'P 1'
#
loop_
_entity.id
_entity.type
_entity.pdbx_description
1 polymer ?
#
loop_
_entity_poly.entity_id
_entity_poly.type
_entity_poly.pdbx_seq_one_letter_code
_entity_poly.pdbx_strand_id
1 'polypeptide(L)'
;MGEGGAFIDLNTEEFLLNHQEWFQIQTYIEGALSLPITQTSMKSVFGISNDIPFSDFQALLDQYKNVHSNAYYWKTDLYPNIVDLALSLSNYHDIQRYMLNPLSAQLNIILSKSFSPLPDDIEAVEQARKLSIVYLTSLKNFSLNNQIKVENASDELLEFSAKMEAQKLQLDVLKETHSAYLEDDGSELQQRIDDLNNRVKLLNSDYDHYVTVAATAVTYAWFPWAAVPVMGVFGDKAEKARKLRNELQKEAEELESKLSMTQKIFNSYQRSSGSIAEISEKIENAIPYVNKLKLHWQRMNNDFDTLIIALEAAEANTEILTSNAMMGAVGALANTAVAEQNWNNISQKAKTFANKAYIQPAD
;
A
#
# COMPACT_ATOMS: atom_id res chain seq x y z
N MET A 1 5.21 11.54 22.02
CA MET A 1 4.51 12.50 21.11
C MET A 1 5.43 13.29 20.19
N GLY A 2 6.75 13.28 20.37
CA GLY A 2 7.73 13.90 19.45
C GLY A 2 8.13 13.04 18.25
N GLU A 3 7.51 11.87 18.04
CA GLU A 3 7.90 10.88 17.03
C GLU A 3 7.24 11.09 15.67
N GLY A 4 7.04 12.35 15.26
CA GLY A 4 6.62 12.60 13.88
C GLY A 4 7.54 11.98 12.82
N GLY A 5 8.81 11.70 13.14
CA GLY A 5 9.72 10.93 12.29
C GLY A 5 9.40 9.45 12.13
N ALA A 6 8.50 8.92 12.95
CA ALA A 6 8.21 7.48 13.00
C ALA A 6 7.35 6.96 11.83
N PHE A 7 6.56 7.83 11.18
CA PHE A 7 5.76 7.51 9.97
C PHE A 7 6.50 7.80 8.66
N ILE A 8 7.77 8.18 8.76
CA ILE A 8 8.63 8.51 7.63
C ILE A 8 9.81 7.53 7.65
N ASP A 9 10.18 6.99 6.50
CA ASP A 9 11.41 6.22 6.37
C ASP A 9 12.61 7.15 6.53
N LEU A 10 13.47 6.86 7.51
CA LEU A 10 14.61 7.71 7.85
C LEU A 10 15.71 7.74 6.78
N ASN A 11 15.71 6.75 5.86
CA ASN A 11 16.72 6.68 4.80
C ASN A 11 16.29 7.46 3.56
N THR A 12 14.99 7.46 3.26
CA THR A 12 14.43 8.08 2.05
C THR A 12 13.75 9.41 2.35
N GLU A 13 13.49 9.72 3.62
CA GLU A 13 12.65 10.85 4.06
C GLU A 13 11.22 10.82 3.49
N GLU A 14 10.77 9.66 3.01
CA GLU A 14 9.44 9.48 2.42
C GLU A 14 8.45 8.88 3.42
N PHE A 15 7.16 9.02 3.10
CA PHE A 15 6.09 8.38 3.86
C PHE A 15 6.20 6.86 3.76
N LEU A 16 6.01 6.13 4.87
CA LEU A 16 6.21 4.67 4.94
C LEU A 16 5.44 3.86 3.89
N LEU A 17 4.31 4.35 3.39
CA LEU A 17 3.56 3.69 2.34
C LEU A 17 3.91 4.21 0.92
N ASN A 18 4.81 5.19 0.78
CA ASN A 18 5.23 5.70 -0.52
C ASN A 18 6.36 4.84 -1.11
N HIS A 19 6.07 3.57 -1.34
CA HIS A 19 7.00 2.60 -1.92
C HIS A 19 6.61 2.20 -3.34
N GLN A 20 7.62 1.89 -4.14
CA GLN A 20 7.46 1.45 -5.53
C GLN A 20 6.65 0.16 -5.63
N GLU A 21 6.68 -0.68 -4.59
CA GLU A 21 5.92 -1.93 -4.51
C GLU A 21 4.43 -1.71 -4.72
N TRP A 22 3.83 -0.69 -4.08
CA TRP A 22 2.41 -0.39 -4.25
C TRP A 22 2.03 -0.07 -5.68
N PHE A 23 2.89 0.67 -6.36
CA PHE A 23 2.71 0.99 -7.77
C PHE A 23 2.79 -0.26 -8.64
N GLN A 24 3.77 -1.13 -8.41
CA GLN A 24 3.93 -2.39 -9.14
C GLN A 24 2.74 -3.31 -8.93
N ILE A 25 2.22 -3.41 -7.69
CA ILE A 25 1.02 -4.16 -7.40
C ILE A 25 -0.18 -3.59 -8.16
N GLN A 26 -0.38 -2.27 -8.16
CA GLN A 26 -1.48 -1.63 -8.90
C GLN A 26 -1.42 -1.94 -10.39
N THR A 27 -0.25 -1.89 -10.99
CA THR A 27 -0.08 -2.19 -12.42
C THR A 27 -0.42 -3.64 -12.74
N TYR A 28 -0.01 -4.58 -11.87
CA TYR A 28 -0.43 -5.98 -11.99
C TYR A 28 -1.95 -6.12 -11.91
N ILE A 29 -2.58 -5.44 -10.96
CA ILE A 29 -4.03 -5.48 -10.75
C ILE A 29 -4.78 -4.99 -12.00
N GLU A 30 -4.37 -3.88 -12.62
CA GLU A 30 -4.99 -3.40 -13.86
C GLU A 30 -4.81 -4.41 -15.01
N GLY A 31 -3.64 -5.03 -15.12
CA GLY A 31 -3.42 -6.14 -16.06
C GLY A 31 -4.32 -7.34 -15.79
N ALA A 32 -4.47 -7.76 -14.54
CA ALA A 32 -5.34 -8.86 -14.12
C ALA A 32 -6.83 -8.57 -14.38
N LEU A 33 -7.26 -7.32 -14.24
CA LEU A 33 -8.63 -6.90 -14.56
C LEU A 33 -8.93 -6.88 -16.07
N SER A 34 -7.90 -6.82 -16.91
CA SER A 34 -8.05 -6.88 -18.37
C SER A 34 -8.13 -8.32 -18.92
N LEU A 35 -7.97 -9.34 -18.08
CA LEU A 35 -8.00 -10.74 -18.49
C LEU A 35 -9.35 -11.13 -19.16
N PRO A 36 -9.34 -11.98 -20.19
CA PRO A 36 -10.56 -12.50 -20.80
C PRO A 36 -11.21 -13.54 -19.88
N ILE A 37 -12.30 -13.15 -19.24
CA ILE A 37 -13.04 -13.98 -18.28
C ILE A 37 -14.30 -14.65 -18.86
N THR A 38 -14.49 -14.56 -20.17
CA THR A 38 -15.58 -15.25 -20.88
C THR A 38 -15.02 -16.10 -22.02
N GLN A 39 -15.75 -17.15 -22.39
CA GLN A 39 -15.39 -17.98 -23.54
C GLN A 39 -15.22 -17.14 -24.82
N THR A 40 -16.12 -16.18 -25.04
CA THR A 40 -16.09 -15.32 -26.23
C THR A 40 -14.85 -14.43 -26.24
N SER A 41 -14.54 -13.74 -25.14
CA SER A 41 -13.35 -12.90 -25.05
C SER A 41 -12.06 -13.73 -25.18
N MET A 42 -12.04 -14.91 -24.57
CA MET A 42 -10.88 -15.81 -24.66
C MET A 42 -10.67 -16.34 -26.08
N LYS A 43 -11.75 -16.75 -26.79
CA LYS A 43 -11.66 -17.12 -28.19
C LYS A 43 -11.10 -15.99 -29.07
N SER A 44 -11.56 -14.78 -28.84
CA SER A 44 -11.09 -13.60 -29.57
C SER A 44 -9.60 -13.35 -29.32
N VAL A 45 -9.19 -13.35 -28.05
CA VAL A 45 -7.82 -13.03 -27.64
C VAL A 45 -6.81 -14.08 -28.13
N PHE A 46 -7.14 -15.37 -27.99
CA PHE A 46 -6.25 -16.45 -28.41
C PHE A 46 -6.35 -16.80 -29.91
N GLY A 47 -7.28 -16.18 -30.64
CA GLY A 47 -7.54 -16.51 -32.03
C GLY A 47 -8.09 -17.94 -32.19
N ILE A 48 -8.90 -18.41 -31.23
CA ILE A 48 -9.43 -19.79 -31.23
C ILE A 48 -10.55 -19.90 -32.27
N SER A 49 -10.32 -20.72 -33.29
CA SER A 49 -11.37 -21.07 -34.25
C SER A 49 -12.54 -21.77 -33.58
N ASN A 50 -13.73 -21.62 -34.17
CA ASN A 50 -14.94 -22.30 -33.67
C ASN A 50 -14.87 -23.83 -33.80
N ASP A 51 -13.97 -24.33 -34.60
CA ASP A 51 -13.76 -25.77 -34.82
C ASP A 51 -12.92 -26.41 -33.71
N ILE A 52 -12.25 -25.62 -32.89
CA ILE A 52 -11.44 -26.12 -31.76
C ILE A 52 -12.32 -26.27 -30.54
N PRO A 53 -12.35 -27.45 -29.89
CA PRO A 53 -13.07 -27.63 -28.63
C PRO A 53 -12.58 -26.66 -27.55
N PHE A 54 -13.48 -25.96 -26.91
CA PHE A 54 -13.12 -25.02 -25.85
C PHE A 54 -12.72 -25.70 -24.54
N SER A 55 -12.97 -27.01 -24.42
CA SER A 55 -12.60 -27.82 -23.24
C SER A 55 -11.14 -27.65 -22.82
N ASP A 56 -10.24 -27.51 -23.78
CA ASP A 56 -8.79 -27.42 -23.53
C ASP A 56 -8.39 -26.09 -22.87
N PHE A 57 -9.24 -25.06 -23.02
CA PHE A 57 -9.05 -23.73 -22.45
C PHE A 57 -9.86 -23.51 -21.18
N GLN A 58 -10.74 -24.43 -20.80
CA GLN A 58 -11.66 -24.23 -19.68
C GLN A 58 -10.89 -24.00 -18.38
N ALA A 59 -9.87 -24.81 -18.11
CA ALA A 59 -9.06 -24.66 -16.91
C ALA A 59 -8.35 -23.29 -16.84
N LEU A 60 -7.82 -22.81 -17.97
CA LEU A 60 -7.19 -21.49 -18.05
C LEU A 60 -8.22 -20.38 -17.83
N LEU A 61 -9.41 -20.49 -18.45
CA LEU A 61 -10.51 -19.55 -18.24
C LEU A 61 -10.91 -19.44 -16.77
N ASP A 62 -11.00 -20.57 -16.08
CA ASP A 62 -11.38 -20.59 -14.67
C ASP A 62 -10.29 -19.97 -13.77
N GLN A 63 -9.03 -20.19 -14.10
CA GLN A 63 -7.93 -19.48 -13.41
C GLN A 63 -7.96 -17.97 -13.69
N TYR A 64 -8.23 -17.54 -14.90
CA TYR A 64 -8.35 -16.10 -15.21
C TYR A 64 -9.52 -15.44 -14.47
N LYS A 65 -10.65 -16.13 -14.30
CA LYS A 65 -11.76 -15.64 -13.46
C LYS A 65 -11.33 -15.46 -12.00
N ASN A 66 -10.58 -16.42 -11.45
CA ASN A 66 -10.07 -16.35 -10.09
C ASN A 66 -9.09 -15.17 -9.92
N VAL A 67 -8.15 -15.01 -10.84
CA VAL A 67 -7.19 -13.90 -10.86
C VAL A 67 -7.91 -12.56 -10.94
N HIS A 68 -8.85 -12.43 -11.89
CA HIS A 68 -9.66 -11.22 -12.05
C HIS A 68 -10.48 -10.91 -10.78
N SER A 69 -11.09 -11.91 -10.14
CA SER A 69 -11.84 -11.73 -8.90
C SER A 69 -10.97 -11.21 -7.76
N ASN A 70 -9.75 -11.77 -7.61
CA ASN A 70 -8.80 -11.30 -6.61
C ASN A 70 -8.34 -9.87 -6.92
N ALA A 71 -8.08 -9.55 -8.17
CA ALA A 71 -7.72 -8.20 -8.59
C ALA A 71 -8.85 -7.20 -8.36
N TYR A 72 -10.10 -7.61 -8.59
CA TYR A 72 -11.27 -6.79 -8.30
C TYR A 72 -11.40 -6.49 -6.80
N TYR A 73 -11.26 -7.52 -5.94
CA TYR A 73 -11.26 -7.33 -4.48
C TYR A 73 -10.13 -6.39 -4.02
N TRP A 74 -8.93 -6.55 -4.56
CA TRP A 74 -7.84 -5.61 -4.28
C TRP A 74 -8.24 -4.18 -4.60
N LYS A 75 -8.75 -3.94 -5.82
CA LYS A 75 -9.07 -2.59 -6.33
C LYS A 75 -10.21 -1.94 -5.57
N THR A 76 -11.24 -2.70 -5.20
CA THR A 76 -12.48 -2.16 -4.62
C THR A 76 -12.49 -2.12 -3.10
N ASP A 77 -11.75 -2.98 -2.45
CA ASP A 77 -11.83 -3.18 -1.00
C ASP A 77 -10.47 -2.97 -0.32
N LEU A 78 -9.46 -3.79 -0.64
CA LEU A 78 -8.22 -3.82 0.12
C LEU A 78 -7.38 -2.55 -0.08
N TYR A 79 -7.14 -2.14 -1.32
CA TYR A 79 -6.29 -0.98 -1.58
C TYR A 79 -6.89 0.35 -1.14
N PRO A 80 -8.20 0.61 -1.27
CA PRO A 80 -8.84 1.74 -0.61
C PRO A 80 -8.60 1.79 0.89
N ASN A 81 -8.60 0.64 1.59
CA ASN A 81 -8.26 0.58 3.02
C ASN A 81 -6.82 1.04 3.28
N ILE A 82 -5.86 0.64 2.44
CA ILE A 82 -4.46 1.11 2.54
C ILE A 82 -4.36 2.63 2.33
N VAL A 83 -5.08 3.18 1.35
CA VAL A 83 -5.13 4.63 1.11
C VAL A 83 -5.77 5.37 2.29
N ASP A 84 -6.81 4.79 2.88
CA ASP A 84 -7.47 5.33 4.07
C ASP A 84 -6.54 5.38 5.30
N LEU A 85 -5.55 4.48 5.41
CA LEU A 85 -4.53 4.57 6.47
C LEU A 85 -3.73 5.88 6.36
N ALA A 86 -3.36 6.29 5.14
CA ALA A 86 -2.66 7.55 4.91
C ALA A 86 -3.55 8.77 5.24
N LEU A 87 -4.82 8.74 4.81
CA LEU A 87 -5.78 9.80 5.12
C LEU A 87 -6.07 9.87 6.62
N SER A 88 -6.07 8.74 7.32
CA SER A 88 -6.25 8.69 8.78
C SER A 88 -5.14 9.42 9.53
N LEU A 89 -3.90 9.38 9.04
CA LEU A 89 -2.80 10.18 9.61
C LEU A 89 -3.02 11.68 9.44
N SER A 90 -3.53 12.09 8.26
CA SER A 90 -3.90 13.48 8.04
C SER A 90 -5.03 13.95 8.95
N ASN A 91 -6.08 13.13 9.07
CA ASN A 91 -7.21 13.41 9.96
C ASN A 91 -6.78 13.47 11.43
N TYR A 92 -5.84 12.59 11.84
CA TYR A 92 -5.28 12.65 13.18
C TYR A 92 -4.53 13.96 13.44
N HIS A 93 -3.74 14.43 12.47
CA HIS A 93 -3.07 15.72 12.58
C HIS A 93 -4.08 16.86 12.81
N ASP A 94 -5.17 16.90 12.05
CA ASP A 94 -6.18 17.93 12.18
C ASP A 94 -6.85 17.89 13.57
N ILE A 95 -7.18 16.71 14.08
CA ILE A 95 -7.75 16.54 15.44
C ILE A 95 -6.72 16.91 16.51
N GLN A 96 -5.49 16.45 16.35
CA GLN A 96 -4.41 16.79 17.29
C GLN A 96 -4.25 18.31 17.41
N ARG A 97 -4.28 19.03 16.30
CA ARG A 97 -4.17 20.48 16.27
C ARG A 97 -5.26 21.18 17.11
N TYR A 98 -6.50 20.68 17.07
CA TYR A 98 -7.60 21.20 17.88
C TYR A 98 -7.49 20.86 19.37
N MET A 99 -6.88 19.71 19.71
CA MET A 99 -6.83 19.22 21.09
C MET A 99 -5.54 19.58 21.82
N LEU A 100 -4.41 19.73 21.12
CA LEU A 100 -3.12 20.01 21.75
C LEU A 100 -3.06 21.37 22.43
N ASN A 101 -3.61 22.43 21.84
CA ASN A 101 -3.58 23.77 22.44
C ASN A 101 -4.36 23.82 23.76
N PRO A 102 -5.63 23.34 23.82
CA PRO A 102 -6.32 23.25 25.11
C PRO A 102 -5.62 22.34 26.11
N LEU A 103 -5.14 21.18 25.70
CA LEU A 103 -4.38 20.26 26.53
C LEU A 103 -3.13 20.95 27.12
N SER A 104 -2.33 21.58 26.25
CA SER A 104 -1.13 22.33 26.68
C SER A 104 -1.46 23.43 27.70
N ALA A 105 -2.57 24.14 27.53
CA ALA A 105 -3.01 25.13 28.49
C ALA A 105 -3.29 24.49 29.87
N GLN A 106 -3.98 23.36 29.90
CA GLN A 106 -4.26 22.65 31.18
C GLN A 106 -2.96 22.12 31.82
N LEU A 107 -2.08 21.53 31.02
CA LEU A 107 -0.79 21.02 31.49
C LEU A 107 0.09 22.17 32.05
N ASN A 108 0.07 23.36 31.47
CA ASN A 108 0.77 24.54 31.97
C ASN A 108 0.20 25.02 33.31
N ILE A 109 -1.11 24.92 33.55
CA ILE A 109 -1.71 25.19 34.87
C ILE A 109 -1.15 24.21 35.92
N ILE A 110 -1.10 22.91 35.58
CA ILE A 110 -0.52 21.90 36.46
C ILE A 110 0.96 22.24 36.75
N LEU A 111 1.77 22.53 35.73
CA LEU A 111 3.19 22.84 35.86
C LEU A 111 3.42 24.07 36.77
N SER A 112 2.63 25.11 36.59
CA SER A 112 2.85 26.39 37.26
C SER A 112 2.28 26.47 38.67
N LYS A 113 1.23 25.67 38.98
CA LYS A 113 0.46 25.81 40.21
C LYS A 113 0.54 24.63 41.18
N SER A 114 1.08 23.45 40.75
CA SER A 114 1.12 22.24 41.61
C SER A 114 1.89 22.39 42.90
N PHE A 115 2.76 23.39 43.03
CA PHE A 115 3.54 23.68 44.25
C PHE A 115 2.87 24.75 45.12
N SER A 116 1.75 25.36 44.70
CA SER A 116 1.08 26.43 45.42
C SER A 116 0.20 25.85 46.54
N PRO A 117 0.27 26.37 47.77
CA PRO A 117 -0.60 25.97 48.86
C PRO A 117 -1.97 26.71 48.85
N LEU A 118 -2.20 27.60 47.86
CA LEU A 118 -3.41 28.42 47.81
C LEU A 118 -4.61 27.57 47.37
N PRO A 119 -5.77 27.68 48.08
CA PRO A 119 -6.97 26.90 47.75
C PRO A 119 -7.40 27.03 46.26
N ASP A 120 -7.38 28.26 45.73
CA ASP A 120 -7.76 28.53 44.34
C ASP A 120 -6.81 27.86 43.34
N ASP A 121 -5.52 27.74 43.67
CA ASP A 121 -4.54 27.08 42.83
C ASP A 121 -4.71 25.55 42.89
N ILE A 122 -5.02 25.00 44.05
CA ILE A 122 -5.33 23.57 44.22
C ILE A 122 -6.55 23.20 43.38
N GLU A 123 -7.63 24.01 43.45
CA GLU A 123 -8.82 23.78 42.64
C GLU A 123 -8.52 23.89 41.13
N ALA A 124 -7.74 24.89 40.72
CA ALA A 124 -7.33 25.06 39.31
C ALA A 124 -6.53 23.87 38.81
N VAL A 125 -5.59 23.31 39.59
CA VAL A 125 -4.82 22.12 39.26
C VAL A 125 -5.72 20.90 39.11
N GLU A 126 -6.70 20.71 40.02
CA GLU A 126 -7.62 19.57 39.96
C GLU A 126 -8.53 19.64 38.72
N GLN A 127 -9.04 20.82 38.38
CA GLN A 127 -9.80 21.03 37.14
C GLN A 127 -8.94 20.79 35.91
N ALA A 128 -7.71 21.32 35.88
CA ALA A 128 -6.77 21.13 34.78
C ALA A 128 -6.41 19.65 34.59
N ARG A 129 -6.22 18.90 35.70
CA ARG A 129 -5.98 17.45 35.69
C ARG A 129 -7.14 16.70 35.01
N LYS A 130 -8.38 16.94 35.44
CA LYS A 130 -9.58 16.31 34.87
C LYS A 130 -9.74 16.62 33.39
N LEU A 131 -9.56 17.86 32.97
CA LEU A 131 -9.64 18.26 31.57
C LEU A 131 -8.52 17.65 30.73
N SER A 132 -7.30 17.56 31.29
CA SER A 132 -6.18 16.88 30.59
C SER A 132 -6.48 15.42 30.33
N ILE A 133 -7.07 14.69 31.27
CA ILE A 133 -7.51 13.30 31.12
C ILE A 133 -8.53 13.19 29.99
N VAL A 134 -9.51 14.11 29.91
CA VAL A 134 -10.52 14.11 28.83
C VAL A 134 -9.87 14.29 27.46
N TYR A 135 -8.96 15.23 27.29
CA TYR A 135 -8.26 15.48 26.03
C TYR A 135 -7.36 14.29 25.64
N LEU A 136 -6.59 13.75 26.59
CA LEU A 136 -5.72 12.59 26.36
C LEU A 136 -6.52 11.34 25.99
N THR A 137 -7.65 11.10 26.68
CA THR A 137 -8.56 9.98 26.37
C THR A 137 -9.13 10.11 24.96
N SER A 138 -9.50 11.32 24.54
CA SER A 138 -9.99 11.56 23.20
C SER A 138 -8.92 11.29 22.12
N LEU A 139 -7.70 11.78 22.32
CA LEU A 139 -6.55 11.52 21.44
C LEU A 139 -6.20 10.03 21.38
N LYS A 140 -6.21 9.34 22.53
CA LYS A 140 -5.99 7.90 22.63
C LYS A 140 -7.04 7.11 21.84
N ASN A 141 -8.33 7.41 22.03
CA ASN A 141 -9.40 6.71 21.33
C ASN A 141 -9.27 6.85 19.81
N PHE A 142 -8.86 8.01 19.33
CA PHE A 142 -8.62 8.23 17.91
C PHE A 142 -7.41 7.44 17.41
N SER A 143 -6.32 7.44 18.17
CA SER A 143 -5.12 6.66 17.89
C SER A 143 -5.40 5.15 17.90
N LEU A 144 -6.19 4.66 18.85
CA LEU A 144 -6.61 3.27 18.95
C LEU A 144 -7.45 2.83 17.73
N ASN A 145 -8.38 3.66 17.28
CA ASN A 145 -9.16 3.38 16.08
C ASN A 145 -8.26 3.26 14.84
N ASN A 146 -7.23 4.10 14.73
CA ASN A 146 -6.26 4.00 13.63
C ASN A 146 -5.38 2.76 13.75
N GLN A 147 -4.97 2.37 14.95
CA GLN A 147 -4.26 1.11 15.18
C GLN A 147 -5.09 -0.09 14.69
N ILE A 148 -6.37 -0.16 15.04
CA ILE A 148 -7.28 -1.23 14.60
C ILE A 148 -7.40 -1.26 13.07
N LYS A 149 -7.51 -0.10 12.42
CA LYS A 149 -7.53 -0.04 10.94
C LYS A 149 -6.26 -0.61 10.32
N VAL A 150 -5.09 -0.29 10.89
CA VAL A 150 -3.80 -0.81 10.40
C VAL A 150 -3.71 -2.33 10.64
N GLU A 151 -4.19 -2.83 11.77
CA GLU A 151 -4.24 -4.27 12.06
C GLU A 151 -5.09 -5.00 11.01
N ASN A 152 -6.30 -4.52 10.76
CA ASN A 152 -7.20 -5.10 9.77
C ASN A 152 -6.57 -5.10 8.36
N ALA A 153 -5.97 -3.99 7.94
CA ALA A 153 -5.32 -3.89 6.64
C ALA A 153 -4.10 -4.84 6.52
N SER A 154 -3.35 -5.03 7.60
CA SER A 154 -2.25 -6.00 7.64
C SER A 154 -2.75 -7.44 7.50
N ASP A 155 -3.82 -7.80 8.20
CA ASP A 155 -4.43 -9.13 8.13
C ASP A 155 -5.04 -9.39 6.74
N GLU A 156 -5.71 -8.41 6.15
CA GLU A 156 -6.24 -8.48 4.77
C GLU A 156 -5.13 -8.67 3.74
N LEU A 157 -3.98 -7.99 3.89
CA LEU A 157 -2.81 -8.17 3.02
C LEU A 157 -2.23 -9.58 3.13
N LEU A 158 -2.13 -10.13 4.33
CA LEU A 158 -1.66 -11.50 4.55
C LEU A 158 -2.60 -12.52 3.93
N GLU A 159 -3.92 -12.35 4.09
CA GLU A 159 -4.91 -13.20 3.46
C GLU A 159 -4.85 -13.12 1.92
N PHE A 160 -4.67 -11.92 1.38
CA PHE A 160 -4.52 -11.72 -0.06
C PHE A 160 -3.26 -12.40 -0.58
N SER A 161 -2.11 -12.25 0.10
CA SER A 161 -0.85 -12.95 -0.25
C SER A 161 -1.04 -14.47 -0.27
N ALA A 162 -1.70 -15.03 0.74
CA ALA A 162 -1.98 -16.46 0.81
C ALA A 162 -2.88 -16.94 -0.35
N LYS A 163 -3.88 -16.16 -0.76
CA LYS A 163 -4.72 -16.44 -1.94
C LYS A 163 -3.91 -16.44 -3.22
N MET A 164 -2.99 -15.50 -3.37
CA MET A 164 -2.09 -15.42 -4.52
C MET A 164 -1.18 -16.65 -4.60
N GLU A 165 -0.55 -17.07 -3.50
CA GLU A 165 0.27 -18.26 -3.45
C GLU A 165 -0.50 -19.55 -3.79
N ALA A 166 -1.71 -19.71 -3.24
CA ALA A 166 -2.58 -20.85 -3.59
C ALA A 166 -2.92 -20.89 -5.09
N GLN A 167 -3.13 -19.72 -5.69
CA GLN A 167 -3.43 -19.58 -7.10
C GLN A 167 -2.21 -19.90 -7.99
N LYS A 168 -1.02 -19.47 -7.57
CA LYS A 168 0.25 -19.82 -8.21
C LYS A 168 0.45 -21.33 -8.28
N LEU A 169 0.24 -22.02 -7.15
CA LEU A 169 0.37 -23.49 -7.10
C LEU A 169 -0.58 -24.19 -8.08
N GLN A 170 -1.83 -23.71 -8.21
CA GLN A 170 -2.77 -24.27 -9.19
C GLN A 170 -2.30 -24.04 -10.64
N LEU A 171 -1.78 -22.87 -10.95
CA LEU A 171 -1.22 -22.57 -12.27
C LEU A 171 0.01 -23.41 -12.58
N ASP A 172 0.87 -23.68 -11.60
CA ASP A 172 2.05 -24.52 -11.76
C ASP A 172 1.66 -25.98 -12.07
N VAL A 173 0.65 -26.52 -11.40
CA VAL A 173 0.10 -27.87 -11.70
C VAL A 173 -0.48 -27.94 -13.13
N LEU A 174 -1.23 -26.91 -13.53
CA LEU A 174 -1.78 -26.85 -14.89
C LEU A 174 -0.67 -26.71 -15.95
N LYS A 175 0.35 -25.93 -15.67
CA LYS A 175 1.54 -25.81 -16.54
C LYS A 175 2.25 -27.15 -16.72
N GLU A 176 2.51 -27.90 -15.64
CA GLU A 176 3.10 -29.23 -15.71
C GLU A 176 2.24 -30.21 -16.54
N THR A 177 0.93 -30.20 -16.30
CA THR A 177 0.00 -31.05 -17.05
C THR A 177 0.05 -30.74 -18.54
N HIS A 178 0.07 -29.47 -18.94
CA HIS A 178 0.14 -29.07 -20.34
C HIS A 178 1.50 -29.27 -20.97
N SER A 179 2.59 -29.23 -20.20
CA SER A 179 3.93 -29.49 -20.73
C SER A 179 4.08 -30.90 -21.33
N ALA A 180 3.34 -31.85 -20.77
CA ALA A 180 3.37 -33.25 -21.29
C ALA A 180 2.77 -33.40 -22.69
N TYR A 181 2.04 -32.44 -23.22
CA TYR A 181 1.43 -32.44 -24.56
C TYR A 181 2.20 -31.65 -25.59
N LEU A 182 3.36 -31.06 -25.23
CA LEU A 182 4.19 -30.30 -26.16
C LEU A 182 5.11 -31.24 -26.93
N GLU A 183 5.00 -31.28 -28.28
CA GLU A 183 5.95 -31.95 -29.16
C GLU A 183 7.23 -31.11 -29.36
N ASP A 184 7.05 -29.78 -29.41
CA ASP A 184 8.08 -28.74 -29.41
C ASP A 184 7.61 -27.67 -28.42
N ASP A 185 8.43 -27.38 -27.40
CA ASP A 185 8.09 -26.45 -26.34
C ASP A 185 8.11 -24.98 -26.78
N GLY A 186 8.54 -24.71 -28.04
CA GLY A 186 8.68 -23.34 -28.55
C GLY A 186 9.70 -22.52 -27.76
N SER A 187 10.61 -23.18 -27.04
CA SER A 187 11.50 -22.54 -26.07
C SER A 187 12.36 -21.44 -26.67
N GLU A 188 12.87 -21.63 -27.88
CA GLU A 188 13.68 -20.63 -28.59
C GLU A 188 12.88 -19.37 -28.93
N LEU A 189 11.67 -19.55 -29.44
CA LEU A 189 10.76 -18.45 -29.75
C LEU A 189 10.28 -17.75 -28.50
N GLN A 190 9.98 -18.54 -27.46
CA GLN A 190 9.59 -18.01 -26.14
C GLN A 190 10.71 -17.20 -25.50
N GLN A 191 11.94 -17.69 -25.54
CA GLN A 191 13.10 -16.97 -24.99
C GLN A 191 13.26 -15.59 -25.65
N ARG A 192 13.07 -15.51 -26.98
CA ARG A 192 13.12 -14.22 -27.67
C ARG A 192 11.99 -13.28 -27.28
N ILE A 193 10.79 -13.81 -27.06
CA ILE A 193 9.65 -13.02 -26.55
C ILE A 193 9.94 -12.52 -25.13
N ASP A 194 10.50 -13.36 -24.26
CA ASP A 194 10.84 -13.00 -22.90
C ASP A 194 11.96 -11.94 -22.84
N ASP A 195 12.95 -12.02 -23.72
CA ASP A 195 14.00 -11.00 -23.87
C ASP A 195 13.42 -9.65 -24.30
N LEU A 196 12.47 -9.64 -25.23
CA LEU A 196 11.78 -8.42 -25.65
C LEU A 196 10.95 -7.83 -24.50
N ASN A 197 10.22 -8.68 -23.76
CA ASN A 197 9.44 -8.24 -22.60
C ASN A 197 10.33 -7.70 -21.47
N ASN A 198 11.50 -8.30 -21.22
CA ASN A 198 12.47 -7.79 -20.25
C ASN A 198 13.03 -6.43 -20.67
N ARG A 199 13.30 -6.21 -21.97
CA ARG A 199 13.70 -4.89 -22.48
C ARG A 199 12.59 -3.85 -22.31
N VAL A 200 11.34 -4.24 -22.50
CA VAL A 200 10.18 -3.38 -22.22
C VAL A 200 10.10 -3.03 -20.73
N LYS A 201 10.33 -4.02 -19.83
CA LYS A 201 10.39 -3.77 -18.38
C LYS A 201 11.50 -2.77 -18.00
N LEU A 202 12.68 -2.91 -18.56
CA LEU A 202 13.81 -2.00 -18.32
C LEU A 202 13.50 -0.58 -18.81
N LEU A 203 12.89 -0.44 -20.00
CA LEU A 203 12.46 0.85 -20.51
C LEU A 203 11.38 1.50 -19.62
N ASN A 204 10.51 0.71 -19.02
CA ASN A 204 9.55 1.19 -18.05
C ASN A 204 10.23 1.67 -16.76
N SER A 205 11.25 0.96 -16.26
CA SER A 205 12.03 1.38 -15.08
C SER A 205 12.77 2.70 -15.32
N ASP A 206 13.39 2.86 -16.49
CA ASP A 206 14.04 4.12 -16.88
C ASP A 206 13.00 5.26 -17.00
N TYR A 207 11.81 4.92 -17.47
CA TYR A 207 10.69 5.84 -17.58
C TYR A 207 10.18 6.32 -16.22
N ASP A 208 10.11 5.43 -15.21
CA ASP A 208 9.73 5.76 -13.83
C ASP A 208 10.65 6.81 -13.21
N HIS A 209 11.91 6.81 -13.56
CA HIS A 209 12.87 7.80 -13.11
C HIS A 209 12.57 9.21 -13.65
N TYR A 210 11.94 9.32 -14.84
CA TYR A 210 11.61 10.60 -15.49
C TYR A 210 10.19 11.08 -15.24
N VAL A 211 9.34 10.21 -14.71
CA VAL A 211 7.93 10.49 -14.46
C VAL A 211 7.62 10.23 -13.00
N THR A 212 7.82 11.24 -12.18
CA THR A 212 7.33 11.22 -10.81
C THR A 212 5.81 11.04 -10.85
N VAL A 213 5.31 9.78 -10.94
CA VAL A 213 3.87 9.47 -10.83
C VAL A 213 3.06 9.30 -12.13
N ALA A 214 3.63 9.01 -13.22
CA ALA A 214 2.77 8.49 -14.27
C ALA A 214 3.02 7.00 -14.42
N ALA A 215 1.96 6.28 -14.19
CA ALA A 215 1.85 4.87 -14.30
C ALA A 215 2.56 4.33 -15.54
N THR A 216 3.59 3.61 -15.32
CA THR A 216 4.18 2.78 -16.34
C THR A 216 3.36 1.51 -16.44
N ALA A 217 2.91 1.22 -17.64
CA ALA A 217 2.42 -0.10 -17.95
C ALA A 217 3.61 -1.08 -17.82
N VAL A 218 3.83 -1.62 -16.63
CA VAL A 218 4.55 -2.87 -16.51
C VAL A 218 3.65 -3.88 -17.16
N THR A 219 4.04 -4.37 -18.32
CA THR A 219 3.42 -5.53 -18.94
C THR A 219 3.73 -6.72 -18.04
N TYR A 220 2.92 -6.91 -17.00
CA TYR A 220 2.78 -8.23 -16.43
C TYR A 220 2.20 -9.07 -17.54
N ALA A 221 2.96 -10.04 -17.96
CA ALA A 221 2.70 -10.78 -19.18
C ALA A 221 1.58 -11.81 -19.01
N TRP A 222 0.44 -11.35 -18.51
CA TRP A 222 -0.79 -12.13 -18.66
C TRP A 222 -1.07 -12.38 -20.13
N PHE A 223 -0.82 -11.33 -20.94
CA PHE A 223 -0.78 -11.38 -22.39
C PHE A 223 0.35 -10.48 -22.89
N PRO A 224 1.12 -10.91 -23.87
CA PRO A 224 2.13 -10.08 -24.53
C PRO A 224 1.54 -8.83 -25.20
N TRP A 225 0.26 -8.87 -25.56
CA TRP A 225 -0.47 -7.78 -26.24
C TRP A 225 -1.35 -6.94 -25.31
N ALA A 226 -1.51 -7.29 -24.03
CA ALA A 226 -2.25 -6.47 -23.09
C ALA A 226 -1.35 -5.36 -22.51
N ALA A 227 -1.04 -4.35 -23.35
CA ALA A 227 -0.56 -3.10 -22.83
C ALA A 227 -1.73 -2.38 -22.17
N VAL A 228 -1.69 -2.22 -20.86
CA VAL A 228 -2.56 -1.26 -20.18
C VAL A 228 -2.04 0.12 -20.55
N PRO A 229 -2.77 0.91 -21.35
CA PRO A 229 -2.32 2.26 -21.68
C PRO A 229 -2.47 3.14 -20.45
N VAL A 230 -1.35 3.65 -19.96
CA VAL A 230 -1.33 4.59 -18.85
C VAL A 230 -0.77 5.90 -19.35
N MET A 231 -1.53 6.97 -19.27
CA MET A 231 -1.09 8.31 -19.70
C MET A 231 -0.71 9.22 -18.55
N GLY A 232 0.43 9.90 -18.70
CA GLY A 232 0.86 11.04 -17.93
C GLY A 232 1.45 12.12 -18.85
N VAL A 233 1.60 13.34 -18.39
CA VAL A 233 2.20 14.46 -19.15
C VAL A 233 3.72 14.30 -19.16
N PHE A 234 4.34 14.21 -20.33
CA PHE A 234 5.70 13.73 -20.51
C PHE A 234 6.60 14.71 -21.23
N GLY A 235 7.91 14.72 -20.84
CA GLY A 235 8.95 15.39 -21.60
C GLY A 235 9.50 14.50 -22.76
N ASP A 236 10.33 15.06 -23.63
CA ASP A 236 10.86 14.42 -24.85
C ASP A 236 11.53 13.05 -24.64
N LYS A 237 12.14 12.80 -23.47
CA LYS A 237 12.79 11.53 -23.17
C LYS A 237 11.79 10.40 -22.91
N ALA A 238 10.69 10.72 -22.24
CA ALA A 238 9.62 9.76 -21.97
C ALA A 238 8.89 9.36 -23.27
N GLU A 239 8.69 10.31 -24.19
CA GLU A 239 8.08 10.01 -25.51
C GLU A 239 8.96 9.08 -26.36
N LYS A 240 10.29 9.22 -26.31
CA LYS A 240 11.22 8.30 -26.98
C LYS A 240 11.17 6.89 -26.40
N ALA A 241 11.16 6.78 -25.06
CA ALA A 241 11.03 5.49 -24.37
C ALA A 241 9.70 4.81 -24.70
N ARG A 242 8.60 5.57 -24.75
CA ARG A 242 7.28 5.09 -25.16
C ARG A 242 7.26 4.51 -26.58
N LYS A 243 7.85 5.22 -27.56
CA LYS A 243 7.92 4.74 -28.95
C LYS A 243 8.69 3.45 -29.05
N LEU A 244 9.90 3.40 -28.47
CA LEU A 244 10.72 2.18 -28.48
C LEU A 244 10.01 1.00 -27.80
N ARG A 245 9.33 1.24 -26.67
CA ARG A 245 8.52 0.22 -26.01
C ARG A 245 7.45 -0.34 -26.93
N ASN A 246 6.69 0.53 -27.60
CA ASN A 246 5.61 0.10 -28.51
C ASN A 246 6.14 -0.70 -29.69
N GLU A 247 7.33 -0.36 -30.21
CA GLU A 247 7.99 -1.13 -31.28
C GLU A 247 8.39 -2.55 -30.83
N LEU A 248 9.02 -2.66 -29.65
CA LEU A 248 9.40 -3.96 -29.07
C LEU A 248 8.18 -4.82 -28.74
N GLN A 249 7.12 -4.21 -28.24
CA GLN A 249 5.88 -4.89 -27.95
C GLN A 249 5.25 -5.46 -29.23
N LYS A 250 5.20 -4.68 -30.31
CA LYS A 250 4.70 -5.15 -31.61
C LYS A 250 5.53 -6.34 -32.15
N GLU A 251 6.87 -6.29 -32.01
CA GLU A 251 7.73 -7.42 -32.39
C GLU A 251 7.40 -8.68 -31.57
N ALA A 252 7.18 -8.54 -30.26
CA ALA A 252 6.78 -9.66 -29.39
C ALA A 252 5.42 -10.26 -29.82
N GLU A 253 4.43 -9.43 -30.15
CA GLU A 253 3.11 -9.85 -30.64
C GLU A 253 3.22 -10.63 -31.96
N GLU A 254 4.07 -10.18 -32.91
CA GLU A 254 4.33 -10.88 -34.18
C GLU A 254 4.95 -12.25 -33.96
N LEU A 255 5.90 -12.40 -33.04
CA LEU A 255 6.50 -13.69 -32.69
C LEU A 255 5.49 -14.62 -32.03
N GLU A 256 4.67 -14.12 -31.14
CA GLU A 256 3.66 -14.90 -30.45
C GLU A 256 2.57 -15.45 -31.38
N SER A 257 2.26 -14.70 -32.45
CA SER A 257 1.32 -15.19 -33.48
C SER A 257 1.78 -16.48 -34.17
N LYS A 258 3.08 -16.79 -34.09
CA LYS A 258 3.68 -18.00 -34.68
C LYS A 258 3.61 -19.23 -33.77
N LEU A 259 3.29 -19.04 -32.47
CA LEU A 259 3.16 -20.14 -31.53
C LEU A 259 1.93 -21.01 -31.86
N SER A 260 2.06 -22.32 -31.66
CA SER A 260 0.93 -23.25 -31.70
C SER A 260 -0.05 -22.96 -30.53
N MET A 261 -1.27 -23.45 -30.67
CA MET A 261 -2.29 -23.23 -29.61
C MET A 261 -1.89 -23.84 -28.26
N THR A 262 -1.28 -25.05 -28.29
CA THR A 262 -0.78 -25.73 -27.07
C THR A 262 0.34 -24.93 -26.43
N GLN A 263 1.27 -24.38 -27.22
CA GLN A 263 2.33 -23.49 -26.72
C GLN A 263 1.75 -22.22 -26.12
N LYS A 264 0.73 -21.60 -26.72
CA LYS A 264 0.07 -20.42 -26.18
C LYS A 264 -0.56 -20.69 -24.82
N ILE A 265 -1.23 -21.84 -24.64
CA ILE A 265 -1.81 -22.24 -23.35
C ILE A 265 -0.72 -22.44 -22.30
N PHE A 266 0.31 -23.22 -22.64
CA PHE A 266 1.46 -23.47 -21.75
C PHE A 266 2.13 -22.18 -21.30
N ASN A 267 2.45 -21.30 -22.24
CA ASN A 267 3.08 -20.02 -21.97
C ASN A 267 2.19 -19.11 -21.10
N SER A 268 0.87 -19.18 -21.30
CA SER A 268 -0.08 -18.42 -20.45
C SER A 268 -0.03 -18.89 -19.00
N TYR A 269 0.05 -20.20 -18.74
CA TYR A 269 0.22 -20.72 -17.38
C TYR A 269 1.56 -20.30 -16.79
N GLN A 270 2.65 -20.41 -17.54
CA GLN A 270 3.99 -20.05 -17.09
C GLN A 270 4.09 -18.58 -16.71
N ARG A 271 3.58 -17.69 -17.56
CA ARG A 271 3.60 -16.24 -17.31
C ARG A 271 2.70 -15.85 -16.16
N SER A 272 1.51 -16.43 -16.10
CA SER A 272 0.57 -16.15 -15.00
C SER A 272 1.15 -16.55 -13.65
N SER A 273 1.74 -17.75 -13.56
CA SER A 273 2.44 -18.20 -12.36
C SER A 273 3.60 -17.28 -11.99
N GLY A 274 4.44 -16.90 -12.96
CA GLY A 274 5.57 -15.98 -12.76
C GLY A 274 5.12 -14.60 -12.29
N SER A 275 4.08 -14.03 -12.88
CA SER A 275 3.53 -12.73 -12.49
C SER A 275 2.95 -12.76 -11.08
N ILE A 276 2.26 -13.84 -10.70
CA ILE A 276 1.74 -14.00 -9.35
C ILE A 276 2.90 -14.10 -8.33
N ALA A 277 3.95 -14.87 -8.64
CA ALA A 277 5.11 -14.99 -7.77
C ALA A 277 5.79 -13.63 -7.52
N GLU A 278 5.99 -12.85 -8.59
CA GLU A 278 6.57 -11.50 -8.50
C GLU A 278 5.72 -10.58 -7.61
N ILE A 279 4.40 -10.62 -7.76
CA ILE A 279 3.51 -9.76 -6.97
C ILE A 279 3.35 -10.24 -5.54
N SER A 280 3.32 -11.54 -5.27
CA SER A 280 3.38 -12.08 -3.90
C SER A 280 4.60 -11.54 -3.15
N GLU A 281 5.77 -11.55 -3.79
CA GLU A 281 7.00 -10.96 -3.23
C GLU A 281 6.84 -9.46 -2.93
N LYS A 282 6.22 -8.69 -3.84
CA LYS A 282 5.98 -7.25 -3.61
C LYS A 282 5.02 -6.99 -2.46
N ILE A 283 3.98 -7.81 -2.33
CA ILE A 283 3.04 -7.74 -1.20
C ILE A 283 3.75 -8.07 0.12
N GLU A 284 4.54 -9.13 0.15
CA GLU A 284 5.34 -9.50 1.32
C GLU A 284 6.30 -8.37 1.72
N ASN A 285 6.94 -7.72 0.76
CA ASN A 285 7.82 -6.59 1.00
C ASN A 285 7.06 -5.33 1.48
N ALA A 286 5.77 -5.18 1.15
CA ALA A 286 4.94 -4.06 1.58
C ALA A 286 4.38 -4.22 3.01
N ILE A 287 4.10 -5.45 3.46
CA ILE A 287 3.56 -5.77 4.79
C ILE A 287 4.38 -5.17 5.94
N PRO A 288 5.74 -5.24 5.97
CA PRO A 288 6.54 -4.65 7.04
C PRO A 288 6.32 -3.14 7.22
N TYR A 289 6.01 -2.41 6.16
CA TYR A 289 5.74 -0.96 6.26
C TYR A 289 4.39 -0.68 6.91
N VAL A 290 3.37 -1.47 6.60
CA VAL A 290 2.06 -1.42 7.29
C VAL A 290 2.24 -1.77 8.77
N ASN A 291 3.03 -2.80 9.09
CA ASN A 291 3.33 -3.18 10.47
C ASN A 291 4.11 -2.11 11.24
N LYS A 292 4.99 -1.34 10.58
CA LYS A 292 5.63 -0.18 11.21
C LYS A 292 4.58 0.87 11.62
N LEU A 293 3.57 1.16 10.78
CA LEU A 293 2.47 2.06 11.15
C LEU A 293 1.75 1.56 12.41
N LYS A 294 1.45 0.26 12.49
CA LYS A 294 0.84 -0.37 13.67
C LYS A 294 1.65 -0.11 14.94
N LEU A 295 2.96 -0.37 14.90
CA LEU A 295 3.85 -0.18 16.04
C LEU A 295 3.88 1.28 16.52
N HIS A 296 3.77 2.25 15.61
CA HIS A 296 3.75 3.67 15.97
C HIS A 296 2.44 4.06 16.67
N TRP A 297 1.29 3.59 16.16
CA TRP A 297 0.01 3.79 16.84
C TRP A 297 -0.01 3.13 18.22
N GLN A 298 0.55 1.92 18.37
CA GLN A 298 0.66 1.23 19.67
C GLN A 298 1.51 2.03 20.67
N ARG A 299 2.66 2.55 20.24
CA ARG A 299 3.50 3.41 21.11
C ARG A 299 2.76 4.64 21.55
N MET A 300 2.09 5.32 20.63
CA MET A 300 1.29 6.50 20.98
C MET A 300 0.19 6.17 21.98
N ASN A 301 -0.51 5.06 21.81
CA ASN A 301 -1.53 4.60 22.75
C ASN A 301 -0.95 4.36 24.14
N ASN A 302 0.21 3.69 24.23
CA ASN A 302 0.90 3.44 25.49
C ASN A 302 1.35 4.74 26.16
N ASP A 303 1.83 5.72 25.39
CA ASP A 303 2.20 7.03 25.91
C ASP A 303 0.99 7.76 26.51
N PHE A 304 -0.15 7.76 25.80
CA PHE A 304 -1.39 8.34 26.32
C PHE A 304 -1.85 7.64 27.58
N ASP A 305 -1.82 6.30 27.61
CA ASP A 305 -2.19 5.51 28.80
C ASP A 305 -1.32 5.84 30.00
N THR A 306 -0.01 5.89 29.78
CA THR A 306 0.94 6.24 30.85
C THR A 306 0.63 7.59 31.46
N LEU A 307 0.31 8.59 30.63
CA LEU A 307 -0.04 9.93 31.11
C LEU A 307 -1.40 9.98 31.80
N ILE A 308 -2.42 9.30 31.27
CA ILE A 308 -3.74 9.21 31.87
C ILE A 308 -3.65 8.56 33.24
N ILE A 309 -3.00 7.39 33.35
CA ILE A 309 -2.81 6.68 34.63
C ILE A 309 -2.07 7.54 35.65
N ALA A 310 -1.03 8.26 35.23
CA ALA A 310 -0.30 9.14 36.13
C ALA A 310 -1.14 10.32 36.60
N LEU A 311 -1.96 10.93 35.74
CA LEU A 311 -2.88 11.99 36.11
C LEU A 311 -4.02 11.48 37.00
N GLU A 312 -4.54 10.27 36.79
CA GLU A 312 -5.54 9.63 37.65
C GLU A 312 -4.98 9.33 39.05
N ALA A 313 -3.79 8.74 39.10
CA ALA A 313 -3.12 8.45 40.37
C ALA A 313 -2.81 9.70 41.20
N ALA A 314 -2.64 10.85 40.58
CA ALA A 314 -2.40 12.12 41.23
C ALA A 314 -3.62 12.66 41.98
N GLU A 315 -4.83 12.15 41.77
CA GLU A 315 -6.01 12.47 42.59
C GLU A 315 -5.83 12.04 44.07
N ALA A 316 -5.21 10.86 44.24
CA ALA A 316 -4.93 10.33 45.59
C ALA A 316 -3.62 10.85 46.22
N ASN A 317 -2.68 11.30 45.38
CA ASN A 317 -1.37 11.77 45.81
C ASN A 317 -0.81 12.87 44.91
N THR A 318 -0.98 14.13 45.32
CA THR A 318 -0.51 15.31 44.59
C THR A 318 1.02 15.37 44.40
N GLU A 319 1.81 14.63 45.22
CA GLU A 319 3.26 14.53 45.02
C GLU A 319 3.62 13.91 43.66
N ILE A 320 2.73 13.09 43.09
CA ILE A 320 2.92 12.51 41.74
C ILE A 320 2.98 13.63 40.70
N LEU A 321 2.15 14.65 40.78
CA LEU A 321 2.16 15.79 39.86
C LEU A 321 3.46 16.58 39.88
N THR A 322 4.12 16.59 41.05
CA THR A 322 5.38 17.32 41.27
C THR A 322 6.63 16.45 41.02
N SER A 323 6.45 15.17 40.73
CA SER A 323 7.57 14.29 40.41
C SER A 323 8.32 14.77 39.14
N ASN A 324 9.65 14.66 39.15
CA ASN A 324 10.47 15.03 37.99
C ASN A 324 10.06 14.31 36.72
N ALA A 325 9.63 13.05 36.82
CA ALA A 325 9.18 12.25 35.69
C ALA A 325 7.89 12.81 35.07
N MET A 326 6.90 13.14 35.91
CA MET A 326 5.64 13.75 35.46
C MET A 326 5.87 15.14 34.89
N MET A 327 6.64 15.99 35.59
CA MET A 327 6.97 17.33 35.12
C MET A 327 7.71 17.31 33.77
N GLY A 328 8.61 16.34 33.56
CA GLY A 328 9.29 16.13 32.31
C GLY A 328 8.34 15.72 31.19
N ALA A 329 7.43 14.77 31.47
CA ALA A 329 6.43 14.29 30.50
C ALA A 329 5.43 15.39 30.11
N VAL A 330 4.92 16.13 31.11
CA VAL A 330 4.01 17.27 30.92
C VAL A 330 4.71 18.41 30.17
N GLY A 331 5.98 18.69 30.49
CA GLY A 331 6.77 19.72 29.80
C GLY A 331 7.03 19.36 28.33
N ALA A 332 7.30 18.09 28.02
CA ALA A 332 7.45 17.60 26.66
C ALA A 332 6.14 17.73 25.84
N LEU A 333 4.99 17.47 26.47
CA LEU A 333 3.68 17.67 25.85
C LEU A 333 3.31 19.15 25.69
N ALA A 334 3.71 20.00 26.61
CA ALA A 334 3.45 21.44 26.53
C ALA A 334 4.23 22.13 25.40
N ASN A 335 5.31 21.50 24.90
CA ASN A 335 6.08 22.00 23.75
C ASN A 335 5.45 21.58 22.41
N THR A 336 4.28 22.14 22.11
CA THR A 336 3.44 21.75 20.97
C THR A 336 4.02 22.15 19.61
N ALA A 337 4.89 23.15 19.52
CA ALA A 337 5.35 23.71 18.25
C ALA A 337 6.16 22.71 17.41
N VAL A 338 7.07 21.94 18.04
CA VAL A 338 7.87 20.92 17.33
C VAL A 338 6.98 19.75 16.92
N ALA A 339 6.06 19.34 17.79
CA ALA A 339 5.12 18.28 17.48
C ALA A 339 4.19 18.65 16.30
N GLU A 340 3.67 19.88 16.29
CA GLU A 340 2.82 20.38 15.20
C GLU A 340 3.55 20.39 13.84
N GLN A 341 4.81 20.86 13.82
CA GLN A 341 5.61 20.88 12.59
C GLN A 341 5.86 19.47 12.03
N ASN A 342 6.20 18.52 12.90
CA ASN A 342 6.44 17.12 12.50
C ASN A 342 5.15 16.49 11.95
N TRP A 343 4.02 16.68 12.63
CA TRP A 343 2.74 16.14 12.18
C TRP A 343 2.23 16.80 10.90
N ASN A 344 2.48 18.09 10.68
CA ASN A 344 2.16 18.76 9.42
C ASN A 344 2.94 18.14 8.26
N ASN A 345 4.25 17.87 8.44
CA ASN A 345 5.07 17.20 7.43
C ASN A 345 4.53 15.80 7.08
N ILE A 346 4.18 14.98 8.09
CA ILE A 346 3.58 13.67 7.89
C ILE A 346 2.26 13.77 7.16
N SER A 347 1.38 14.66 7.61
CA SER A 347 0.06 14.88 7.00
C SER A 347 0.19 15.25 5.52
N GLN A 348 1.12 16.14 5.16
CA GLN A 348 1.36 16.52 3.76
C GLN A 348 1.86 15.36 2.92
N LYS A 349 2.82 14.56 3.44
CA LYS A 349 3.35 13.39 2.74
C LYS A 349 2.30 12.31 2.58
N ALA A 350 1.49 12.05 3.61
CA ALA A 350 0.38 11.11 3.57
C ALA A 350 -0.72 11.53 2.57
N LYS A 351 -1.08 12.81 2.51
CA LYS A 351 -2.00 13.37 1.50
C LYS A 351 -1.41 13.23 0.08
N THR A 352 -0.12 13.47 -0.07
CA THR A 352 0.55 13.32 -1.37
C THR A 352 0.48 11.87 -1.84
N PHE A 353 0.76 10.91 -0.95
CA PHE A 353 0.58 9.49 -1.25
C PHE A 353 -0.88 9.18 -1.64
N ALA A 354 -1.86 9.56 -0.82
CA ALA A 354 -3.26 9.27 -1.09
C ALA A 354 -3.75 9.85 -2.43
N ASN A 355 -3.33 11.06 -2.78
CA ASN A 355 -3.68 11.71 -4.05
C ASN A 355 -3.06 11.03 -5.27
N LYS A 356 -1.96 10.31 -5.09
CA LYS A 356 -1.21 9.63 -6.15
C LYS A 356 -1.42 8.11 -6.14
N ALA A 357 -2.25 7.62 -5.22
CA ALA A 357 -2.38 6.20 -4.93
C ALA A 357 -3.00 5.39 -6.07
N TYR A 358 -3.80 6.02 -6.94
CA TYR A 358 -4.52 5.31 -7.99
C TYR A 358 -3.90 5.56 -9.36
N ILE A 359 -3.64 4.46 -10.07
CA ILE A 359 -3.31 4.50 -11.49
C ILE A 359 -4.60 4.83 -12.25
N GLN A 360 -4.57 5.88 -13.05
CA GLN A 360 -5.68 6.18 -13.96
C GLN A 360 -5.38 5.55 -15.31
N PRO A 361 -6.29 4.70 -15.85
CA PRO A 361 -6.16 4.24 -17.22
C PRO A 361 -6.16 5.44 -18.17
N ALA A 362 -5.44 5.31 -19.28
CA ALA A 362 -5.54 6.28 -20.36
C ALA A 362 -6.88 6.11 -21.07
N ASP A 363 -7.52 7.22 -21.38
CA ASP A 363 -8.69 7.28 -22.26
C ASP A 363 -8.34 6.88 -23.71
#